data_37fcbe8c5476e9a0ecbaa11ce2a44e37
#
_entry.id   37fcbe8c5476e9a0ecbaa11ce2a44e37
#
_cell.length_a   1.000
_cell.length_b   1.000
_cell.length_c   1.000
_cell.angle_alpha   90.00
_cell.angle_beta   90.00
_cell.angle_gamma   90.00
#
_symmetry.space_group_name_H-M   'P 1'
#
loop_
_entity.id
_entity.type
_entity.pdbx_description
1 polymer ?
#
loop_
_entity_poly.entity_id
_entity_poly.type
_entity_poly.pdbx_seq_one_letter_code
_entity_poly.pdbx_strand_id
1 'polypeptide(L)'
;MFSTLTEAQLRMELEPEKGLFIAESPKVIRVALDAGWEPTALLCERKHITGDAADIVARVGDIPIYTGSRELLAQLTGYTLTRGVLCAMRRKPFPAIADVVKDARRVVVIEAVTDTTNIGAIFRSAAALGIDAVLLTRDTCDPLNRRAVRVSMGSVFLVPWTWIDSAKTLHDYGFKTAAMALSDNSIPLDDPQLKAEQRLAVIMGTEGDGLPQKTITEADYTVKIPMAHGVDSLNVAAAAAVTFWELRHSDV
;
A
#
# COMPACT_ATOMS: atom_id res chain seq x y z
N MET A 1 -22.09 -2.79 -8.31
CA MET A 1 -20.98 -2.63 -7.35
C MET A 1 -20.05 -3.85 -7.37
N PHE A 2 -20.44 -5.01 -6.90
CA PHE A 2 -19.55 -6.18 -6.81
C PHE A 2 -19.28 -6.93 -8.13
N SER A 3 -20.02 -6.65 -9.18
CA SER A 3 -19.98 -7.42 -10.43
C SER A 3 -19.87 -6.57 -11.71
N THR A 4 -20.33 -5.34 -11.68
CA THR A 4 -20.52 -4.52 -12.87
C THR A 4 -19.54 -3.37 -13.01
N LEU A 5 -18.92 -2.93 -11.92
CA LEU A 5 -17.97 -1.83 -11.93
C LEU A 5 -16.53 -2.35 -11.88
N THR A 6 -15.70 -1.87 -12.78
CA THR A 6 -14.24 -2.05 -12.72
C THR A 6 -13.65 -1.24 -11.57
N GLU A 7 -12.41 -1.53 -11.18
CA GLU A 7 -11.68 -0.73 -10.18
C GLU A 7 -11.62 0.75 -10.59
N ALA A 8 -11.37 1.04 -11.87
CA ALA A 8 -11.34 2.40 -12.38
C ALA A 8 -12.71 3.09 -12.26
N GLN A 9 -13.80 2.37 -12.59
CA GLN A 9 -15.16 2.89 -12.47
C GLN A 9 -15.55 3.11 -11.01
N LEU A 10 -15.21 2.19 -10.10
CA LEU A 10 -15.42 2.38 -8.67
C LEU A 10 -14.74 3.66 -8.18
N ARG A 11 -13.51 3.90 -8.62
CA ARG A 11 -12.75 5.08 -8.26
C ARG A 11 -13.29 6.36 -8.90
N MET A 12 -13.61 6.34 -10.22
CA MET A 12 -13.97 7.54 -11.00
C MET A 12 -15.44 7.93 -10.90
N GLU A 13 -16.35 6.96 -10.86
CA GLU A 13 -17.80 7.25 -10.83
C GLU A 13 -18.28 7.61 -9.43
N LEU A 14 -17.55 7.19 -8.39
CA LEU A 14 -17.96 7.37 -7.00
C LEU A 14 -17.04 8.29 -6.21
N GLU A 15 -16.06 8.91 -6.84
CA GLU A 15 -15.18 9.91 -6.24
C GLU A 15 -15.64 11.35 -6.57
N PRO A 16 -15.22 12.34 -5.74
CA PRO A 16 -14.48 12.17 -4.47
C PRO A 16 -15.37 11.77 -3.29
N GLU A 17 -16.65 12.10 -3.31
CA GLU A 17 -17.55 11.97 -2.14
C GLU A 17 -18.17 10.58 -1.99
N LYS A 18 -18.20 9.80 -3.08
CA LYS A 18 -18.82 8.47 -3.14
C LYS A 18 -17.81 7.36 -3.46
N GLY A 19 -16.53 7.67 -3.48
CA GLY A 19 -15.48 6.69 -3.80
C GLY A 19 -15.55 5.46 -2.89
N LEU A 20 -15.44 4.30 -3.50
CA LEU A 20 -15.47 3.00 -2.81
C LEU A 20 -14.20 2.20 -3.13
N PHE A 21 -13.94 1.23 -2.29
CA PHE A 21 -13.01 0.14 -2.56
C PHE A 21 -13.56 -1.18 -2.04
N ILE A 22 -13.01 -2.29 -2.50
CA ILE A 22 -13.44 -3.62 -2.10
C ILE A 22 -12.38 -4.29 -1.22
N ALA A 23 -12.74 -4.57 0.03
CA ALA A 23 -11.97 -5.43 0.92
C ALA A 23 -12.39 -6.88 0.72
N GLU A 24 -11.42 -7.78 0.50
CA GLU A 24 -11.67 -9.21 0.28
C GLU A 24 -11.08 -10.05 1.41
N SER A 25 -11.83 -10.92 1.97
CA SER A 25 -11.61 -11.86 3.07
C SER A 25 -11.95 -11.33 4.46
N PRO A 26 -12.43 -12.20 5.35
CA PRO A 26 -12.77 -11.80 6.73
C PRO A 26 -11.60 -11.11 7.46
N LYS A 27 -10.37 -11.62 7.30
CA LYS A 27 -9.18 -11.04 7.95
C LYS A 27 -8.94 -9.59 7.51
N VAL A 28 -8.97 -9.31 6.20
CA VAL A 28 -8.74 -7.98 5.64
C VAL A 28 -9.85 -7.01 6.05
N ILE A 29 -11.11 -7.49 6.03
CA ILE A 29 -12.27 -6.70 6.44
C ILE A 29 -12.18 -6.30 7.92
N ARG A 30 -11.78 -7.22 8.81
CA ARG A 30 -11.56 -6.91 10.24
C ARG A 30 -10.52 -5.81 10.41
N VAL A 31 -9.37 -5.93 9.75
CA VAL A 31 -8.31 -4.89 9.82
C VAL A 31 -8.84 -3.54 9.35
N ALA A 32 -9.62 -3.50 8.26
CA ALA A 32 -10.21 -2.26 7.78
C ALA A 32 -11.21 -1.67 8.78
N LEU A 33 -12.09 -2.50 9.37
CA LEU A 33 -13.05 -2.07 10.40
C LEU A 33 -12.34 -1.57 11.66
N ASP A 34 -11.26 -2.25 12.09
CA ASP A 34 -10.44 -1.84 13.24
C ASP A 34 -9.74 -0.50 12.99
N ALA A 35 -9.35 -0.22 11.74
CA ALA A 35 -8.80 1.05 11.28
C ALA A 35 -9.89 2.14 11.01
N GLY A 36 -11.14 1.87 11.37
CA GLY A 36 -12.24 2.83 11.27
C GLY A 36 -12.69 3.13 9.84
N TRP A 37 -12.54 2.18 8.90
CA TRP A 37 -13.13 2.31 7.57
C TRP A 37 -14.60 1.96 7.60
N GLU A 38 -15.42 2.77 6.90
CA GLU A 38 -16.88 2.66 6.89
C GLU A 38 -17.35 1.62 5.86
N PRO A 39 -18.00 0.52 6.29
CA PRO A 39 -18.60 -0.44 5.38
C PRO A 39 -19.88 0.13 4.76
N THR A 40 -20.13 -0.19 3.48
CA THR A 40 -21.32 0.25 2.75
C THR A 40 -22.17 -0.90 2.23
N ALA A 41 -21.59 -2.07 2.00
CA ALA A 41 -22.30 -3.29 1.64
C ALA A 41 -21.42 -4.51 1.88
N LEU A 42 -22.04 -5.64 2.23
CA LEU A 42 -21.37 -6.93 2.37
C LEU A 42 -21.89 -7.92 1.32
N LEU A 43 -21.02 -8.74 0.76
CA LEU A 43 -21.38 -9.84 -0.12
C LEU A 43 -20.66 -11.10 0.37
N CYS A 44 -21.40 -12.16 0.69
CA CYS A 44 -20.79 -13.41 1.17
C CYS A 44 -21.61 -14.65 0.84
N GLU A 45 -20.95 -15.81 0.87
CA GLU A 45 -21.68 -17.08 0.88
C GLU A 45 -22.53 -17.16 2.16
N ARG A 46 -23.74 -17.71 2.05
CA ARG A 46 -24.70 -17.79 3.17
C ARG A 46 -24.12 -18.41 4.44
N LYS A 47 -23.24 -19.42 4.29
CA LYS A 47 -22.58 -20.11 5.43
C LYS A 47 -21.69 -19.18 6.27
N HIS A 48 -21.17 -18.09 5.69
CA HIS A 48 -20.28 -17.17 6.41
C HIS A 48 -21.04 -16.22 7.34
N ILE A 49 -22.34 -16.03 7.17
CA ILE A 49 -23.15 -15.16 8.05
C ILE A 49 -23.07 -15.60 9.51
N THR A 50 -23.17 -16.90 9.75
CA THR A 50 -23.08 -17.50 11.08
C THR A 50 -21.74 -18.19 11.34
N GLY A 51 -20.82 -18.16 10.35
CA GLY A 51 -19.49 -18.72 10.41
C GLY A 51 -18.40 -17.63 10.49
N ASP A 52 -17.43 -17.68 9.58
CA ASP A 52 -16.21 -16.85 9.60
C ASP A 52 -16.46 -15.33 9.54
N ALA A 53 -17.65 -14.88 9.15
CA ALA A 53 -18.01 -13.47 9.08
C ALA A 53 -19.07 -13.06 10.13
N ALA A 54 -19.41 -13.90 11.09
CA ALA A 54 -20.45 -13.59 12.07
C ALA A 54 -20.14 -12.33 12.88
N ASP A 55 -18.92 -12.14 13.31
CA ASP A 55 -18.46 -10.93 14.00
C ASP A 55 -18.47 -9.69 13.09
N ILE A 56 -18.15 -9.87 11.81
CA ILE A 56 -18.21 -8.78 10.81
C ILE A 56 -19.65 -8.35 10.63
N VAL A 57 -20.58 -9.30 10.43
CA VAL A 57 -22.02 -9.04 10.31
C VAL A 57 -22.54 -8.26 11.52
N ALA A 58 -22.09 -8.62 12.73
CA ALA A 58 -22.48 -7.89 13.94
C ALA A 58 -21.90 -6.46 14.03
N ARG A 59 -20.78 -6.20 13.36
CA ARG A 59 -20.07 -4.90 13.40
C ARG A 59 -20.48 -3.92 12.31
N VAL A 60 -20.94 -4.40 11.16
CA VAL A 60 -21.17 -3.53 10.00
C VAL A 60 -22.45 -2.68 10.10
N GLY A 61 -23.28 -2.88 11.12
CA GLY A 61 -24.49 -2.09 11.33
C GLY A 61 -25.59 -2.36 10.29
N ASP A 62 -26.41 -1.36 10.02
CA ASP A 62 -27.57 -1.44 9.13
C ASP A 62 -27.18 -1.16 7.68
N ILE A 63 -26.36 -2.04 7.08
CA ILE A 63 -25.99 -1.98 5.67
C ILE A 63 -26.53 -3.19 4.91
N PRO A 64 -26.69 -3.11 3.58
CA PRO A 64 -27.12 -4.25 2.78
C PRO A 64 -26.12 -5.43 2.87
N ILE A 65 -26.64 -6.61 3.22
CA ILE A 65 -25.88 -7.87 3.22
C ILE A 65 -26.46 -8.77 2.14
N TYR A 66 -25.70 -8.93 1.07
CA TYR A 66 -26.06 -9.80 -0.05
C TYR A 66 -25.50 -11.20 0.16
N THR A 67 -26.34 -12.23 -0.07
CA THR A 67 -25.93 -13.62 0.11
C THR A 67 -26.35 -14.49 -1.05
N GLY A 68 -25.58 -15.52 -1.32
CA GLY A 68 -25.89 -16.50 -2.36
C GLY A 68 -25.13 -17.79 -2.16
N SER A 69 -25.32 -18.75 -3.09
CA SER A 69 -24.45 -19.91 -3.19
C SER A 69 -23.09 -19.50 -3.79
N ARG A 70 -22.10 -20.34 -3.63
CA ARG A 70 -20.75 -20.10 -4.18
C ARG A 70 -20.78 -19.92 -5.70
N GLU A 71 -21.61 -20.73 -6.37
CA GLU A 71 -21.80 -20.69 -7.83
C GLU A 71 -22.42 -19.37 -8.28
N LEU A 72 -23.46 -18.91 -7.58
CA LEU A 72 -24.13 -17.65 -7.87
C LEU A 72 -23.17 -16.47 -7.67
N LEU A 73 -22.39 -16.47 -6.58
CA LEU A 73 -21.40 -15.42 -6.31
C LEU A 73 -20.29 -15.43 -7.36
N ALA A 74 -19.82 -16.60 -7.80
CA ALA A 74 -18.83 -16.71 -8.87
C ALA A 74 -19.35 -16.15 -10.20
N GLN A 75 -20.62 -16.40 -10.55
CA GLN A 75 -21.25 -15.79 -11.73
C GLN A 75 -21.33 -14.26 -11.62
N LEU A 76 -21.69 -13.76 -10.44
CA LEU A 76 -21.79 -12.31 -10.20
C LEU A 76 -20.44 -11.59 -10.26
N THR A 77 -19.40 -12.17 -9.69
CA THR A 77 -18.08 -11.54 -9.57
C THR A 77 -17.14 -11.86 -10.74
N GLY A 78 -17.51 -12.82 -11.58
CA GLY A 78 -16.69 -13.30 -12.70
C GLY A 78 -15.55 -14.25 -12.28
N TYR A 79 -15.45 -14.62 -11.00
CA TYR A 79 -14.45 -15.57 -10.48
C TYR A 79 -14.94 -16.19 -9.16
N THR A 80 -14.37 -17.33 -8.79
CA THR A 80 -14.69 -18.01 -7.55
C THR A 80 -14.10 -17.27 -6.35
N LEU A 81 -14.96 -16.83 -5.41
CA LEU A 81 -14.53 -16.23 -4.15
C LEU A 81 -13.83 -17.26 -3.28
N THR A 82 -12.51 -17.29 -3.28
CA THR A 82 -11.73 -18.27 -2.52
C THR A 82 -11.88 -18.12 -1.00
N ARG A 83 -12.19 -16.92 -0.53
CA ARG A 83 -12.38 -16.59 0.90
C ARG A 83 -13.81 -16.16 1.24
N GLY A 84 -14.71 -16.21 0.28
CA GLY A 84 -16.16 -16.17 0.43
C GLY A 84 -16.79 -14.88 0.93
N VAL A 85 -16.02 -13.82 1.23
CA VAL A 85 -16.55 -12.56 1.79
C VAL A 85 -15.91 -11.36 1.13
N LEU A 86 -16.74 -10.42 0.65
CA LEU A 86 -16.35 -9.10 0.14
C LEU A 86 -17.10 -8.04 0.92
N CYS A 87 -16.42 -6.92 1.19
CA CYS A 87 -17.01 -5.73 1.77
C CYS A 87 -16.68 -4.52 0.90
N ALA A 88 -17.69 -3.81 0.44
CA ALA A 88 -17.52 -2.48 -0.14
C ALA A 88 -17.39 -1.48 1.00
N MET A 89 -16.36 -0.64 0.94
CA MET A 89 -16.07 0.36 1.96
C MET A 89 -15.90 1.73 1.33
N ARG A 90 -16.28 2.77 2.06
CA ARG A 90 -16.16 4.16 1.64
C ARG A 90 -14.69 4.60 1.69
N ARG A 91 -14.24 5.29 0.65
CA ARG A 91 -12.94 5.95 0.67
C ARG A 91 -12.97 7.15 1.62
N LYS A 92 -11.86 7.36 2.30
CA LYS A 92 -11.63 8.57 3.11
C LYS A 92 -10.94 9.63 2.26
N PRO A 93 -11.13 10.93 2.55
CA PRO A 93 -10.26 11.97 1.99
C PRO A 93 -8.80 11.66 2.29
N PHE A 94 -7.91 11.96 1.35
CA PHE A 94 -6.49 11.76 1.58
C PHE A 94 -5.97 12.80 2.58
N PRO A 95 -5.22 12.38 3.61
CA PRO A 95 -4.63 13.29 4.57
C PRO A 95 -3.58 14.18 3.90
N ALA A 96 -3.35 15.37 4.44
CA ALA A 96 -2.26 16.23 3.98
C ALA A 96 -0.89 15.57 4.28
N ILE A 97 0.11 15.86 3.44
CA ILE A 97 1.48 15.34 3.63
C ILE A 97 1.97 15.68 5.03
N ALA A 98 1.76 16.92 5.49
CA ALA A 98 2.17 17.39 6.81
C ALA A 98 1.64 16.49 7.94
N ASP A 99 0.38 16.05 7.86
CA ASP A 99 -0.23 15.20 8.87
C ASP A 99 0.36 13.78 8.86
N VAL A 100 0.62 13.26 7.66
CA VAL A 100 1.17 11.91 7.46
C VAL A 100 2.61 11.79 7.96
N VAL A 101 3.42 12.84 7.75
CA VAL A 101 4.86 12.80 8.08
C VAL A 101 5.22 13.49 9.38
N LYS A 102 4.26 14.03 10.14
CA LYS A 102 4.49 14.86 11.33
C LYS A 102 5.51 14.26 12.30
N ASP A 103 5.26 13.03 12.72
CA ASP A 103 6.07 12.31 13.70
C ASP A 103 6.93 11.20 13.05
N ALA A 104 6.92 11.13 11.72
CA ALA A 104 7.59 10.09 10.97
C ALA A 104 9.12 10.31 10.94
N ARG A 105 9.87 9.23 11.07
CA ARG A 105 11.33 9.18 11.00
C ARG A 105 11.82 8.39 9.81
N ARG A 106 11.10 7.33 9.44
CA ARG A 106 11.38 6.46 8.27
C ARG A 106 10.16 6.40 7.38
N VAL A 107 10.26 6.97 6.20
CA VAL A 107 9.18 6.95 5.21
C VAL A 107 9.66 6.36 3.90
N VAL A 108 8.73 5.83 3.12
CA VAL A 108 9.01 5.39 1.75
C VAL A 108 8.20 6.22 0.77
N VAL A 109 8.85 6.64 -0.31
CA VAL A 109 8.20 7.20 -1.50
C VAL A 109 8.21 6.12 -2.58
N ILE A 110 7.04 5.80 -3.10
CA ILE A 110 6.87 4.84 -4.19
C ILE A 110 6.58 5.64 -5.45
N GLU A 111 7.50 5.59 -6.42
CA GLU A 111 7.43 6.37 -7.66
C GLU A 111 7.16 5.46 -8.86
N ALA A 112 6.04 5.72 -9.56
CA ALA A 112 5.64 5.07 -10.82
C ALA A 112 5.50 3.53 -10.76
N VAL A 113 5.27 2.94 -9.59
CA VAL A 113 5.04 1.50 -9.47
C VAL A 113 3.59 1.18 -9.80
N THR A 114 3.36 0.49 -10.92
CA THR A 114 2.02 0.23 -11.47
C THR A 114 1.48 -1.17 -11.14
N ASP A 115 2.32 -2.12 -10.74
CA ASP A 115 1.86 -3.46 -10.33
C ASP A 115 1.26 -3.42 -8.92
N THR A 116 -0.03 -3.71 -8.85
CA THR A 116 -0.81 -3.76 -7.61
C THR A 116 -0.31 -4.83 -6.63
N THR A 117 0.35 -5.88 -7.12
CA THR A 117 0.95 -6.93 -6.27
C THR A 117 2.15 -6.37 -5.52
N ASN A 118 3.01 -5.62 -6.23
CA ASN A 118 4.16 -4.96 -5.62
C ASN A 118 3.73 -3.94 -4.58
N ILE A 119 2.73 -3.10 -4.89
CA ILE A 119 2.19 -2.14 -3.92
C ILE A 119 1.69 -2.86 -2.66
N GLY A 120 0.88 -3.90 -2.81
CA GLY A 120 0.39 -4.66 -1.66
C GLY A 120 1.51 -5.28 -0.82
N ALA A 121 2.56 -5.81 -1.46
CA ALA A 121 3.71 -6.40 -0.78
C ALA A 121 4.57 -5.35 -0.08
N ILE A 122 4.78 -4.17 -0.69
CA ILE A 122 5.50 -3.05 -0.08
C ILE A 122 4.76 -2.56 1.17
N PHE A 123 3.46 -2.33 1.12
CA PHE A 123 2.67 -1.94 2.30
C PHE A 123 2.74 -2.99 3.42
N ARG A 124 2.75 -4.27 3.06
CA ARG A 124 2.90 -5.34 4.05
C ARG A 124 4.27 -5.32 4.71
N SER A 125 5.33 -5.11 3.95
CA SER A 125 6.69 -4.98 4.47
C SER A 125 6.86 -3.71 5.30
N ALA A 126 6.29 -2.58 4.85
CA ALA A 126 6.31 -1.32 5.56
C ALA A 126 5.68 -1.44 6.96
N ALA A 127 4.48 -2.02 7.04
CA ALA A 127 3.81 -2.25 8.33
C ALA A 127 4.61 -3.19 9.24
N ALA A 128 5.20 -4.25 8.67
CA ALA A 128 5.91 -5.26 9.46
C ALA A 128 7.27 -4.79 9.96
N LEU A 129 7.91 -3.84 9.27
CA LEU A 129 9.28 -3.42 9.50
C LEU A 129 9.40 -1.98 10.02
N GLY A 130 8.29 -1.40 10.50
CA GLY A 130 8.30 -0.12 11.21
C GLY A 130 8.55 1.09 10.31
N ILE A 131 8.05 1.07 9.07
CA ILE A 131 7.98 2.28 8.24
C ILE A 131 6.79 3.11 8.72
N ASP A 132 7.04 4.37 9.05
CA ASP A 132 6.07 5.27 9.67
C ASP A 132 5.03 5.78 8.68
N ALA A 133 5.40 5.96 7.40
CA ALA A 133 4.47 6.44 6.37
C ALA A 133 4.89 5.99 4.95
N VAL A 134 3.89 5.90 4.07
CA VAL A 134 4.07 5.63 2.64
C VAL A 134 3.54 6.80 1.83
N LEU A 135 4.37 7.35 0.95
CA LEU A 135 4.00 8.41 0.00
C LEU A 135 4.04 7.84 -1.41
N LEU A 136 3.08 8.21 -2.25
CA LEU A 136 2.96 7.65 -3.60
C LEU A 136 2.88 8.78 -4.62
N THR A 137 3.65 8.68 -5.69
CA THR A 137 3.49 9.61 -6.82
C THR A 137 2.21 9.30 -7.59
N ARG A 138 1.67 10.30 -8.31
CA ARG A 138 0.36 10.22 -8.99
C ARG A 138 0.28 9.16 -10.08
N ASP A 139 1.40 8.75 -10.63
CA ASP A 139 1.56 7.68 -11.63
C ASP A 139 1.70 6.28 -11.02
N THR A 140 1.76 6.18 -9.70
CA THR A 140 1.72 4.91 -8.97
C THR A 140 0.29 4.37 -8.90
N CYS A 141 0.11 3.06 -8.95
CA CYS A 141 -1.23 2.48 -8.83
C CYS A 141 -1.83 2.69 -7.43
N ASP A 142 -3.15 2.73 -7.40
CA ASP A 142 -3.92 2.99 -6.18
C ASP A 142 -3.74 1.86 -5.14
N PRO A 143 -3.28 2.16 -3.90
CA PRO A 143 -3.16 1.18 -2.83
C PRO A 143 -4.49 0.55 -2.40
N LEU A 144 -5.61 1.23 -2.63
CA LEU A 144 -6.95 0.71 -2.36
C LEU A 144 -7.51 -0.13 -3.53
N ASN A 145 -6.70 -0.37 -4.59
CA ASN A 145 -7.04 -1.37 -5.57
C ASN A 145 -7.25 -2.72 -4.88
N ARG A 146 -8.31 -3.43 -5.25
CA ARG A 146 -8.71 -4.69 -4.60
C ARG A 146 -7.57 -5.71 -4.47
N ARG A 147 -6.72 -5.84 -5.51
CA ARG A 147 -5.58 -6.76 -5.48
C ARG A 147 -4.51 -6.30 -4.50
N ALA A 148 -4.20 -5.00 -4.46
CA ALA A 148 -3.24 -4.44 -3.50
C ALA A 148 -3.74 -4.62 -2.07
N VAL A 149 -4.99 -4.29 -1.78
CA VAL A 149 -5.63 -4.52 -0.46
C VAL A 149 -5.52 -5.98 -0.04
N ARG A 150 -5.81 -6.93 -0.96
CA ARG A 150 -5.72 -8.36 -0.68
C ARG A 150 -4.29 -8.83 -0.42
N VAL A 151 -3.34 -8.42 -1.26
CA VAL A 151 -1.92 -8.81 -1.14
C VAL A 151 -1.29 -8.24 0.12
N SER A 152 -1.64 -7.00 0.48
CA SER A 152 -1.18 -6.38 1.71
C SER A 152 -1.72 -7.06 2.98
N MET A 153 -2.70 -7.96 2.85
CA MET A 153 -3.42 -8.57 3.99
C MET A 153 -4.04 -7.53 4.93
N GLY A 154 -4.40 -6.35 4.40
CA GLY A 154 -4.94 -5.22 5.14
C GLY A 154 -3.90 -4.25 5.70
N SER A 155 -2.60 -4.50 5.50
CA SER A 155 -1.55 -3.59 6.00
C SER A 155 -1.65 -2.18 5.42
N VAL A 156 -2.28 -2.01 4.26
CA VAL A 156 -2.59 -0.69 3.68
C VAL A 156 -3.45 0.18 4.62
N PHE A 157 -4.14 -0.41 5.57
CA PHE A 157 -4.95 0.30 6.57
C PHE A 157 -4.20 0.60 7.87
N LEU A 158 -3.00 0.05 8.04
CA LEU A 158 -2.19 0.15 9.27
C LEU A 158 -1.12 1.23 9.19
N VAL A 159 -0.61 1.51 7.98
CA VAL A 159 0.44 2.52 7.75
C VAL A 159 -0.21 3.76 7.16
N PRO A 160 -0.02 4.96 7.72
CA PRO A 160 -0.48 6.22 7.12
C PRO A 160 0.11 6.40 5.72
N TRP A 161 -0.70 6.87 4.78
CA TRP A 161 -0.23 7.13 3.43
C TRP A 161 -1.02 8.26 2.75
N THR A 162 -0.37 8.91 1.78
CA THR A 162 -1.00 9.92 0.91
C THR A 162 -0.23 10.05 -0.40
N TRP A 163 -0.77 10.86 -1.30
CA TRP A 163 -0.14 11.19 -2.58
C TRP A 163 0.83 12.36 -2.43
N ILE A 164 1.90 12.33 -3.23
CA ILE A 164 2.93 13.36 -3.30
C ILE A 164 3.28 13.63 -4.78
N ASP A 165 3.60 14.85 -5.13
CA ASP A 165 3.97 15.18 -6.50
C ASP A 165 5.46 14.89 -6.79
N SER A 166 6.31 15.00 -5.78
CA SER A 166 7.74 14.70 -5.86
C SER A 166 8.32 14.41 -4.48
N ALA A 167 9.25 13.47 -4.39
CA ALA A 167 9.99 13.16 -3.16
C ALA A 167 10.74 14.38 -2.61
N LYS A 168 11.14 15.32 -3.48
CA LYS A 168 11.80 16.58 -3.10
C LYS A 168 11.00 17.39 -2.08
N THR A 169 9.66 17.32 -2.13
CA THR A 169 8.79 18.00 -1.16
C THR A 169 9.11 17.63 0.29
N LEU A 170 9.69 16.44 0.53
CA LEU A 170 10.01 15.97 1.86
C LEU A 170 11.17 16.72 2.53
N HIS A 171 11.99 17.44 1.75
CA HIS A 171 13.00 18.35 2.30
C HIS A 171 12.37 19.46 3.14
N ASP A 172 11.18 19.96 2.75
CA ASP A 172 10.45 20.99 3.50
C ASP A 172 9.99 20.48 4.88
N TYR A 173 9.95 19.16 5.06
CA TYR A 173 9.62 18.49 6.31
C TYR A 173 10.86 17.94 7.06
N GLY A 174 12.07 18.32 6.61
CA GLY A 174 13.33 17.95 7.25
C GLY A 174 13.81 16.52 7.01
N PHE A 175 13.30 15.86 5.97
CA PHE A 175 13.82 14.56 5.56
C PHE A 175 15.05 14.70 4.67
N LYS A 176 16.01 13.80 4.86
CA LYS A 176 16.96 13.42 3.84
C LYS A 176 16.34 12.37 2.93
N THR A 177 16.68 12.40 1.64
CA THR A 177 16.12 11.51 0.63
C THR A 177 17.19 10.54 0.10
N ALA A 178 16.84 9.26 -0.03
CA ALA A 178 17.70 8.20 -0.51
C ALA A 178 17.07 7.49 -1.72
N ALA A 179 17.55 7.77 -2.92
CA ALA A 179 17.09 7.15 -4.16
C ALA A 179 17.69 5.76 -4.31
N MET A 180 16.85 4.73 -4.37
CA MET A 180 17.30 3.35 -4.62
C MET A 180 17.59 3.19 -6.12
N ALA A 181 18.87 3.33 -6.50
CA ALA A 181 19.29 3.27 -7.89
C ALA A 181 20.74 2.82 -8.02
N LEU A 182 21.08 2.26 -9.19
CA LEU A 182 22.45 1.95 -9.56
C LEU A 182 23.06 3.15 -10.29
N SER A 183 24.11 3.71 -9.73
CA SER A 183 24.95 4.72 -10.37
C SER A 183 26.39 4.58 -9.87
N ASP A 184 27.34 5.22 -10.54
CA ASP A 184 28.76 5.18 -10.16
C ASP A 184 28.98 5.72 -8.74
N ASN A 185 28.15 6.66 -8.31
CA ASN A 185 28.23 7.31 -7.00
C ASN A 185 27.30 6.68 -5.93
N SER A 186 26.69 5.53 -6.22
CA SER A 186 25.80 4.88 -5.25
C SER A 186 26.56 4.31 -4.07
N ILE A 187 26.15 4.71 -2.87
CA ILE A 187 26.65 4.12 -1.61
C ILE A 187 25.92 2.81 -1.31
N PRO A 188 26.53 1.87 -0.58
CA PRO A 188 25.85 0.65 -0.19
C PRO A 188 24.75 0.92 0.86
N LEU A 189 23.71 0.07 0.87
CA LEU A 189 22.55 0.22 1.76
C LEU A 189 22.90 0.16 3.25
N ASP A 190 23.97 -0.56 3.59
CA ASP A 190 24.47 -0.73 4.97
C ASP A 190 25.42 0.41 5.41
N ASP A 191 25.57 1.46 4.60
CA ASP A 191 26.39 2.62 4.97
C ASP A 191 25.84 3.26 6.26
N PRO A 192 26.69 3.43 7.30
CA PRO A 192 26.25 3.95 8.60
C PRO A 192 25.62 5.34 8.55
N GLN A 193 25.96 6.19 7.56
CA GLN A 193 25.40 7.52 7.43
C GLN A 193 23.86 7.49 7.22
N LEU A 194 23.33 6.48 6.50
CA LEU A 194 21.89 6.35 6.27
C LEU A 194 21.14 6.07 7.59
N LYS A 195 21.71 5.23 8.45
CA LYS A 195 21.12 4.93 9.77
C LYS A 195 21.20 6.11 10.74
N ALA A 196 22.22 6.95 10.59
CA ALA A 196 22.44 8.12 11.42
C ALA A 196 21.44 9.26 11.14
N GLU A 197 20.80 9.25 9.95
CA GLU A 197 19.81 10.26 9.62
C GLU A 197 18.60 10.16 10.55
N GLN A 198 18.22 11.30 11.15
CA GLN A 198 17.08 11.36 12.05
C GLN A 198 15.77 11.12 11.29
N ARG A 199 15.65 11.71 10.11
CA ARG A 199 14.50 11.58 9.21
C ARG A 199 14.98 11.20 7.80
N LEU A 200 14.64 9.99 7.37
CA LEU A 200 15.07 9.45 6.07
C LEU A 200 13.86 8.99 5.25
N ALA A 201 13.78 9.47 4.02
CA ALA A 201 12.82 9.05 3.02
C ALA A 201 13.52 8.19 1.95
N VAL A 202 13.15 6.94 1.85
CA VAL A 202 13.64 6.03 0.81
C VAL A 202 12.75 6.14 -0.41
N ILE A 203 13.32 6.33 -1.59
CA ILE A 203 12.58 6.42 -2.85
C ILE A 203 12.77 5.13 -3.63
N MET A 204 11.65 4.45 -3.92
CA MET A 204 11.59 3.18 -4.65
C MET A 204 10.95 3.42 -6.02
N GLY A 205 11.64 3.06 -7.08
CA GLY A 205 11.17 3.20 -8.46
C GLY A 205 10.48 1.96 -9.01
N THR A 206 9.98 2.07 -10.24
CA THR A 206 9.36 0.97 -10.98
C THR A 206 10.38 -0.11 -11.36
N GLU A 207 9.87 -1.30 -11.69
CA GLU A 207 10.68 -2.37 -12.28
C GLU A 207 11.04 -2.04 -13.73
N GLY A 208 12.25 -2.36 -14.13
CA GLY A 208 12.78 -2.11 -15.46
C GLY A 208 13.53 -0.79 -15.55
N ASP A 209 12.82 0.32 -15.73
CA ASP A 209 13.44 1.65 -15.92
C ASP A 209 13.99 2.27 -14.63
N GLY A 210 13.57 1.77 -13.47
CA GLY A 210 13.98 2.29 -12.16
C GLY A 210 13.43 3.68 -11.86
N LEU A 211 14.21 4.49 -11.16
CA LEU A 211 13.87 5.89 -10.86
C LEU A 211 14.27 6.83 -12.00
N PRO A 212 13.47 7.87 -12.29
CA PRO A 212 13.86 8.90 -13.25
C PRO A 212 15.17 9.58 -12.85
N GLN A 213 16.00 9.93 -13.84
CA GLN A 213 17.26 10.61 -13.59
C GLN A 213 17.11 11.90 -12.77
N LYS A 214 16.01 12.60 -12.95
CA LYS A 214 15.67 13.80 -12.17
C LYS A 214 15.56 13.47 -10.68
N THR A 215 14.84 12.42 -10.33
CA THR A 215 14.66 11.97 -8.93
C THR A 215 15.98 11.58 -8.30
N ILE A 216 16.81 10.83 -9.05
CA ILE A 216 18.17 10.44 -8.60
C ILE A 216 19.04 11.67 -8.32
N THR A 217 19.01 12.66 -9.22
CA THR A 217 19.83 13.87 -9.09
C THR A 217 19.35 14.81 -7.96
N GLU A 218 18.05 14.83 -7.68
CA GLU A 218 17.44 15.66 -6.64
C GLU A 218 17.53 15.00 -5.23
N ALA A 219 17.88 13.72 -5.13
CA ALA A 219 18.03 13.02 -3.87
C ALA A 219 19.36 13.36 -3.17
N ASP A 220 19.37 13.35 -1.82
CA ASP A 220 20.58 13.56 -1.03
C ASP A 220 21.56 12.39 -1.16
N TYR A 221 21.03 11.17 -1.29
CA TYR A 221 21.80 9.94 -1.44
C TYR A 221 21.29 9.13 -2.63
N THR A 222 22.23 8.51 -3.35
CA THR A 222 21.90 7.39 -4.25
C THR A 222 22.40 6.12 -3.59
N VAL A 223 21.53 5.13 -3.44
CA VAL A 223 21.77 3.95 -2.61
C VAL A 223 21.56 2.69 -3.42
N LYS A 224 22.46 1.72 -3.29
CA LYS A 224 22.33 0.41 -3.91
C LYS A 224 22.35 -0.72 -2.87
N ILE A 225 21.60 -1.78 -3.15
CA ILE A 225 21.76 -3.05 -2.45
C ILE A 225 22.93 -3.77 -3.11
N PRO A 226 24.01 -4.11 -2.39
CA PRO A 226 25.11 -4.90 -2.97
C PRO A 226 24.59 -6.26 -3.46
N MET A 227 24.83 -6.58 -4.73
CA MET A 227 24.36 -7.82 -5.35
C MET A 227 25.54 -8.75 -5.66
N ALA A 228 25.29 -10.05 -5.69
CA ALA A 228 26.24 -11.08 -6.11
C ALA A 228 25.95 -11.57 -7.54
N HIS A 229 26.91 -12.27 -8.13
CA HIS A 229 26.75 -12.98 -9.42
C HIS A 229 26.34 -12.12 -10.62
N GLY A 230 26.59 -10.81 -10.59
CA GLY A 230 26.24 -9.91 -11.70
C GLY A 230 24.72 -9.65 -11.83
N VAL A 231 23.95 -9.91 -10.78
CA VAL A 231 22.53 -9.53 -10.72
C VAL A 231 22.45 -8.02 -10.47
N ASP A 232 21.70 -7.30 -11.31
CA ASP A 232 21.62 -5.84 -11.26
C ASP A 232 20.50 -5.32 -10.32
N SER A 233 19.43 -6.08 -10.16
CA SER A 233 18.27 -5.62 -9.40
C SER A 233 17.48 -6.77 -8.74
N LEU A 234 16.68 -6.42 -7.74
CA LEU A 234 15.62 -7.25 -7.15
C LEU A 234 14.27 -6.70 -7.61
N ASN A 235 13.24 -7.57 -7.58
CA ASN A 235 11.86 -7.09 -7.61
C ASN A 235 11.67 -5.98 -6.57
N VAL A 236 10.93 -4.92 -6.92
CA VAL A 236 10.80 -3.71 -6.09
C VAL A 236 10.27 -3.99 -4.68
N ALA A 237 9.36 -4.96 -4.51
CA ALA A 237 8.85 -5.32 -3.19
C ALA A 237 9.89 -6.08 -2.36
N ALA A 238 10.75 -6.89 -3.00
CA ALA A 238 11.86 -7.54 -2.32
C ALA A 238 12.93 -6.53 -1.93
N ALA A 239 13.29 -5.62 -2.84
CA ALA A 239 14.20 -4.51 -2.55
C ALA A 239 13.70 -3.64 -1.39
N ALA A 240 12.38 -3.33 -1.37
CA ALA A 240 11.74 -2.60 -0.29
C ALA A 240 11.88 -3.32 1.06
N ALA A 241 11.61 -4.62 1.11
CA ALA A 241 11.72 -5.39 2.35
C ALA A 241 13.15 -5.41 2.91
N VAL A 242 14.15 -5.60 2.05
CA VAL A 242 15.58 -5.55 2.44
C VAL A 242 15.95 -4.16 2.96
N THR A 243 15.53 -3.11 2.22
CA THR A 243 15.82 -1.72 2.58
C THR A 243 15.17 -1.33 3.91
N PHE A 244 13.90 -1.69 4.12
CA PHE A 244 13.19 -1.39 5.37
C PHE A 244 13.81 -2.13 6.56
N TRP A 245 14.19 -3.39 6.37
CA TRP A 245 14.89 -4.15 7.40
C TRP A 245 16.20 -3.49 7.81
N GLU A 246 17.02 -3.09 6.84
CA GLU A 246 18.33 -2.50 7.11
C GLU A 246 18.22 -1.12 7.77
N LEU A 247 17.26 -0.30 7.34
CA LEU A 247 17.14 1.10 7.77
C LEU A 247 16.12 1.32 8.91
N ARG A 248 15.51 0.24 9.43
CA ARG A 248 14.58 0.36 10.56
C ARG A 248 15.26 0.93 11.79
N HIS A 249 14.47 1.53 12.67
CA HIS A 249 14.96 1.91 13.98
C HIS A 249 15.27 0.68 14.84
N SER A 250 16.27 0.81 15.72
CA SER A 250 16.69 -0.28 16.60
C SER A 250 15.66 -0.60 17.71
N ASP A 251 14.62 0.22 17.82
CA ASP A 251 13.60 0.12 18.86
C ASP A 251 12.37 -0.73 18.44
N VAL A 252 12.44 -1.38 17.25
CA VAL A 252 11.39 -2.27 16.71
C VAL A 252 11.80 -3.73 16.87
#